data_edf50847fd5cd3cac220193a0d160492
#
_entry.id   edf50847fd5cd3cac220193a0d160492
#
_cell.length_a   1.000
_cell.length_b   1.000
_cell.length_c   1.000
_cell.angle_alpha   90.00
_cell.angle_beta   90.00
_cell.angle_gamma   90.00
#
_symmetry.space_group_name_H-M   'P 1'
#
loop_
_entity.id
_entity.type
_entity.pdbx_description
1 polymer ?
#
loop_
_entity_poly.entity_id
_entity_poly.type
_entity_poly.pdbx_seq_one_letter_code
_entity_poly.pdbx_strand_id
1 'polypeptide(L)'
;MAGTPVKRALFAKIEQLGGIEFVCAHIAEGMTIGRLAEFLECSRPLLSFWINQTEERKEAVLRARKLKAEKLAEDALEIADSVDETTIGGVNKARLQVETRKWMASKLDPEGYGEQKQAQVNISIGDLHLQALKQTNKGIVITNE
;
A
#
# COMPACT_ATOMS: atom_id res chain seq x y z
N MET A 1 -30.71 7.31 -14.65
CA MET A 1 -30.05 7.20 -15.97
C MET A 1 -29.71 5.76 -16.28
N ALA A 2 -30.18 5.28 -17.41
CA ALA A 2 -29.84 3.96 -17.90
C ALA A 2 -28.34 3.92 -18.27
N GLY A 3 -27.52 3.22 -17.50
CA GLY A 3 -26.12 2.96 -17.87
C GLY A 3 -26.06 2.23 -19.21
N THR A 4 -24.92 2.35 -19.92
CA THR A 4 -24.72 1.62 -21.17
C THR A 4 -24.93 0.12 -20.96
N PRO A 5 -25.44 -0.64 -21.95
CA PRO A 5 -25.67 -2.07 -21.82
C PRO A 5 -24.46 -2.84 -21.26
N VAL A 6 -23.26 -2.44 -21.65
CA VAL A 6 -21.98 -3.02 -21.19
C VAL A 6 -21.77 -2.86 -19.67
N LYS A 7 -22.11 -1.69 -19.11
CA LYS A 7 -22.00 -1.45 -17.66
C LYS A 7 -22.95 -2.33 -16.88
N ARG A 8 -24.20 -2.45 -17.34
CA ARG A 8 -25.21 -3.30 -16.67
C ARG A 8 -24.82 -4.77 -16.70
N ALA A 9 -24.33 -5.26 -17.82
CA ALA A 9 -23.89 -6.64 -17.98
C ALA A 9 -22.73 -6.96 -17.03
N LEU A 10 -21.74 -6.07 -16.92
CA LEU A 10 -20.63 -6.24 -15.98
C LEU A 10 -21.11 -6.24 -14.52
N PHE A 11 -21.96 -5.30 -14.14
CA PHE A 11 -22.42 -5.19 -12.76
C PHE A 11 -23.23 -6.43 -12.35
N ALA A 12 -24.10 -6.92 -13.24
CA ALA A 12 -24.83 -8.16 -13.03
C ALA A 12 -23.89 -9.37 -12.92
N LYS A 13 -22.86 -9.44 -13.76
CA LYS A 13 -21.83 -10.51 -13.71
C LYS A 13 -21.08 -10.51 -12.38
N ILE A 14 -20.65 -9.36 -11.91
CA ILE A 14 -19.95 -9.24 -10.62
C ILE A 14 -20.85 -9.67 -9.47
N GLU A 15 -22.11 -9.22 -9.44
CA GLU A 15 -23.06 -9.61 -8.40
C GLU A 15 -23.36 -11.12 -8.40
N GLN A 16 -23.46 -11.74 -9.55
CA GLN A 16 -23.62 -13.20 -9.68
C GLN A 16 -22.41 -13.98 -9.15
N LEU A 17 -21.20 -13.43 -9.27
CA LEU A 17 -19.96 -14.04 -8.81
C LEU A 17 -19.70 -13.84 -7.31
N GLY A 18 -20.47 -12.99 -6.63
CA GLY A 18 -20.32 -12.70 -5.20
C GLY A 18 -20.03 -11.24 -4.86
N GLY A 19 -20.19 -10.33 -5.82
CA GLY A 19 -20.08 -8.89 -5.59
C GLY A 19 -18.67 -8.43 -5.22
N ILE A 20 -18.60 -7.51 -4.26
CA ILE A 20 -17.32 -6.94 -3.81
C ILE A 20 -16.43 -7.99 -3.13
N GLU A 21 -16.99 -8.98 -2.47
CA GLU A 21 -16.22 -10.03 -1.80
C GLU A 21 -15.43 -10.86 -2.81
N PHE A 22 -16.04 -11.21 -3.94
CA PHE A 22 -15.36 -11.87 -5.05
C PHE A 22 -14.17 -11.06 -5.57
N VAL A 23 -14.37 -9.77 -5.80
CA VAL A 23 -13.31 -8.86 -6.28
C VAL A 23 -12.18 -8.77 -5.25
N CYS A 24 -12.51 -8.59 -3.98
CA CYS A 24 -11.54 -8.48 -2.91
C CYS A 24 -10.74 -9.78 -2.69
N ALA A 25 -11.37 -10.93 -2.77
CA ALA A 25 -10.70 -12.22 -2.65
C ALA A 25 -9.60 -12.39 -3.72
N HIS A 26 -9.91 -12.07 -4.97
CA HIS A 26 -8.94 -12.15 -6.07
C HIS A 26 -7.80 -11.15 -5.95
N ILE A 27 -8.09 -9.94 -5.45
CA ILE A 27 -7.05 -8.93 -5.18
C ILE A 27 -6.14 -9.40 -4.05
N ALA A 28 -6.67 -9.90 -2.95
CA ALA A 28 -5.92 -10.41 -1.81
C ALA A 28 -4.99 -11.57 -2.21
N GLU A 29 -5.48 -12.48 -3.09
CA GLU A 29 -4.71 -13.58 -3.66
C GLU A 29 -3.60 -13.15 -4.62
N GLY A 30 -3.47 -11.86 -4.90
CA GLY A 30 -2.38 -11.32 -5.70
C GLY A 30 -2.76 -10.91 -7.12
N MET A 31 -4.01 -11.09 -7.55
CA MET A 31 -4.45 -10.68 -8.88
C MET A 31 -4.36 -9.17 -9.05
N THR A 32 -3.91 -8.72 -10.21
CA THR A 32 -3.94 -7.28 -10.55
C THR A 32 -5.32 -6.87 -11.06
N ILE A 33 -5.66 -5.60 -10.94
CA ILE A 33 -6.92 -5.05 -11.48
C ILE A 33 -7.03 -5.30 -13.00
N GLY A 34 -5.91 -5.24 -13.73
CA GLY A 34 -5.89 -5.55 -15.17
C GLY A 34 -6.28 -6.99 -15.45
N ARG A 35 -5.67 -7.96 -14.76
CA ARG A 35 -5.99 -9.40 -14.92
C ARG A 35 -7.41 -9.71 -14.47
N LEU A 36 -7.89 -9.08 -13.41
CA LEU A 36 -9.27 -9.25 -12.96
C LEU A 36 -10.26 -8.68 -13.99
N ALA A 37 -9.94 -7.55 -14.62
CA ALA A 37 -10.74 -6.99 -15.70
C ALA A 37 -10.79 -7.92 -16.92
N GLU A 38 -9.66 -8.51 -17.31
CA GLU A 38 -9.61 -9.54 -18.37
C GLU A 38 -10.47 -10.76 -18.03
N PHE A 39 -10.39 -11.26 -16.81
CA PHE A 39 -11.22 -12.37 -16.33
C PHE A 39 -12.72 -12.04 -16.39
N LEU A 40 -13.10 -10.81 -16.06
CA LEU A 40 -14.48 -10.32 -16.12
C LEU A 40 -14.91 -9.89 -17.53
N GLU A 41 -14.02 -10.00 -18.52
CA GLU A 41 -14.25 -9.58 -19.92
C GLU A 41 -14.66 -8.10 -20.03
N CYS A 42 -14.03 -7.25 -19.24
CA CYS A 42 -14.28 -5.82 -19.23
C CYS A 42 -12.99 -5.01 -19.32
N SER A 43 -13.12 -3.71 -19.55
CA SER A 43 -11.98 -2.81 -19.50
C SER A 43 -11.57 -2.49 -18.06
N ARG A 44 -10.27 -2.29 -17.83
CA ARG A 44 -9.73 -1.87 -16.54
C ARG A 44 -10.38 -0.58 -16.00
N PRO A 45 -10.60 0.47 -16.81
CA PRO A 45 -11.31 1.67 -16.36
C PRO A 45 -12.74 1.40 -15.88
N LEU A 46 -13.44 0.48 -16.52
CA LEU A 46 -14.80 0.15 -16.15
C LEU A 46 -14.87 -0.59 -14.81
N LEU A 47 -13.95 -1.51 -14.56
CA LEU A 47 -13.83 -2.18 -13.25
C LEU A 47 -13.45 -1.17 -12.16
N SER A 48 -12.50 -0.30 -12.43
CA SER A 48 -12.12 0.77 -11.50
C SER A 48 -13.28 1.72 -11.21
N PHE A 49 -14.08 2.06 -12.21
CA PHE A 49 -15.30 2.84 -12.04
C PHE A 49 -16.29 2.13 -11.10
N TRP A 50 -16.54 0.83 -11.29
CA TRP A 50 -17.42 0.06 -10.43
C TRP A 50 -16.94 0.02 -8.96
N ILE A 51 -15.65 -0.18 -8.74
CA ILE A 51 -15.04 -0.15 -7.39
C ILE A 51 -15.24 1.22 -6.74
N ASN A 52 -15.06 2.30 -7.49
CA ASN A 52 -15.09 3.66 -6.95
C ASN A 52 -16.51 4.24 -6.82
N GLN A 53 -17.56 3.52 -7.20
CA GLN A 53 -18.93 4.01 -7.09
C GLN A 53 -19.43 4.17 -5.66
N THR A 54 -18.96 3.34 -4.73
CA THR A 54 -19.37 3.39 -3.33
C THR A 54 -18.16 3.42 -2.42
N GLU A 55 -18.27 4.11 -1.31
CA GLU A 55 -17.20 4.18 -0.31
C GLU A 55 -16.90 2.81 0.30
N GLU A 56 -17.94 2.02 0.55
CA GLU A 56 -17.83 0.65 1.03
C GLU A 56 -16.95 -0.23 0.14
N ARG A 57 -17.12 -0.16 -1.19
CA ARG A 57 -16.28 -0.90 -2.15
C ARG A 57 -14.83 -0.42 -2.14
N LYS A 58 -14.61 0.89 -2.06
CA LYS A 58 -13.26 1.46 -1.98
C LYS A 58 -12.52 0.96 -0.73
N GLU A 59 -13.17 1.03 0.43
CA GLU A 59 -12.61 0.56 1.69
C GLU A 59 -12.33 -0.94 1.68
N ALA A 60 -13.25 -1.74 1.12
CA ALA A 60 -13.07 -3.18 0.97
C ALA A 60 -11.84 -3.50 0.09
N VAL A 61 -11.66 -2.79 -1.02
CA VAL A 61 -10.49 -2.96 -1.90
C VAL A 61 -9.21 -2.48 -1.22
N LEU A 62 -9.25 -1.43 -0.40
CA LEU A 62 -8.08 -1.01 0.38
C LEU A 62 -7.64 -2.09 1.37
N ARG A 63 -8.58 -2.71 2.07
CA ARG A 63 -8.29 -3.85 2.96
C ARG A 63 -7.71 -5.03 2.18
N ALA A 64 -8.27 -5.38 1.02
CA ALA A 64 -7.76 -6.44 0.16
C ALA A 64 -6.33 -6.15 -0.34
N ARG A 65 -6.00 -4.90 -0.62
CA ARG A 65 -4.64 -4.48 -1.00
C ARG A 65 -3.64 -4.62 0.14
N LYS A 66 -4.05 -4.38 1.39
CA LYS A 66 -3.21 -4.63 2.57
C LYS A 66 -2.90 -6.12 2.73
N LEU A 67 -3.90 -6.99 2.59
CA LEU A 67 -3.70 -8.44 2.57
C LEU A 67 -2.79 -8.90 1.43
N LYS A 68 -2.93 -8.31 0.25
CA LYS A 68 -2.00 -8.56 -0.87
C LYS A 68 -0.57 -8.13 -0.54
N ALA A 69 -0.39 -7.01 0.17
CA ALA A 69 0.94 -6.57 0.58
C ALA A 69 1.61 -7.58 1.51
N GLU A 70 0.87 -8.11 2.48
CA GLU A 70 1.31 -9.18 3.37
C GLU A 70 1.74 -10.43 2.59
N LYS A 71 0.87 -10.92 1.69
CA LYS A 71 1.21 -12.04 0.82
C LYS A 71 2.47 -11.81 -0.01
N LEU A 72 2.65 -10.62 -0.57
CA LEU A 72 3.84 -10.29 -1.35
C LEU A 72 5.12 -10.27 -0.49
N ALA A 73 5.01 -9.85 0.77
CA ALA A 73 6.13 -9.89 1.70
C ALA A 73 6.51 -11.35 2.07
N GLU A 74 5.52 -12.21 2.31
CA GLU A 74 5.73 -13.64 2.55
C GLU A 74 6.34 -14.34 1.32
N ASP A 75 5.78 -14.12 0.13
CA ASP A 75 6.32 -14.65 -1.13
C ASP A 75 7.79 -14.22 -1.36
N ALA A 76 8.14 -12.99 -0.96
CA ALA A 76 9.52 -12.50 -1.08
C ALA A 76 10.47 -13.29 -0.18
N LEU A 77 10.04 -13.63 1.03
CA LEU A 77 10.80 -14.46 1.97
C LEU A 77 10.98 -15.88 1.43
N GLU A 78 9.89 -16.51 0.97
CA GLU A 78 9.93 -17.86 0.39
C GLU A 78 10.88 -17.95 -0.83
N ILE A 79 10.86 -16.93 -1.70
CA ILE A 79 11.76 -16.86 -2.86
C ILE A 79 13.21 -16.74 -2.40
N ALA A 80 13.49 -15.92 -1.39
CA ALA A 80 14.85 -15.76 -0.87
C ALA A 80 15.38 -17.05 -0.25
N ASP A 81 14.52 -17.78 0.49
CA ASP A 81 14.89 -19.02 1.16
C ASP A 81 15.04 -20.22 0.19
N SER A 82 14.33 -20.18 -0.93
CA SER A 82 14.32 -21.27 -1.94
C SER A 82 15.24 -21.03 -3.13
N VAL A 83 16.07 -19.99 -3.10
CA VAL A 83 16.93 -19.67 -4.25
C VAL A 83 17.95 -20.77 -4.53
N ASP A 84 18.06 -21.16 -5.80
CA ASP A 84 19.12 -22.06 -6.26
C ASP A 84 20.43 -21.26 -6.45
N GLU A 85 21.37 -21.47 -5.54
CA GLU A 85 22.67 -20.80 -5.54
C GLU A 85 23.61 -21.30 -6.64
N THR A 86 23.25 -22.38 -7.35
CA THR A 86 24.13 -23.03 -8.34
C THR A 86 24.28 -22.23 -9.62
N THR A 87 23.38 -21.30 -9.91
CA THR A 87 23.41 -20.47 -11.11
C THR A 87 23.30 -18.97 -10.81
N ILE A 88 24.20 -18.18 -11.39
CA ILE A 88 24.17 -16.70 -11.29
C ILE A 88 22.84 -16.15 -11.83
N GLY A 89 22.31 -16.75 -12.91
CA GLY A 89 21.02 -16.37 -13.48
C GLY A 89 19.84 -16.60 -12.53
N GLY A 90 19.84 -17.71 -11.80
CA GLY A 90 18.85 -18.04 -10.77
C GLY A 90 18.87 -17.05 -9.62
N VAL A 91 20.05 -16.74 -9.09
CA VAL A 91 20.24 -15.77 -8.01
C VAL A 91 19.77 -14.36 -8.44
N ASN A 92 20.15 -13.91 -9.63
CA ASN A 92 19.72 -12.59 -10.15
C ASN A 92 18.21 -12.52 -10.36
N LYS A 93 17.59 -13.58 -10.87
CA LYS A 93 16.13 -13.65 -11.03
C LYS A 93 15.42 -13.58 -9.68
N ALA A 94 15.86 -14.37 -8.70
CA ALA A 94 15.30 -14.35 -7.35
C ALA A 94 15.42 -12.98 -6.70
N ARG A 95 16.59 -12.34 -6.81
CA ARG A 95 16.80 -10.96 -6.33
C ARG A 95 15.82 -9.97 -6.94
N LEU A 96 15.65 -9.99 -8.26
CA LEU A 96 14.68 -9.12 -8.94
C LEU A 96 13.25 -9.40 -8.47
N GLN A 97 12.87 -10.65 -8.28
CA GLN A 97 11.54 -11.03 -7.78
C GLN A 97 11.31 -10.52 -6.35
N VAL A 98 12.30 -10.67 -5.46
CA VAL A 98 12.23 -10.18 -4.07
C VAL A 98 12.12 -8.66 -4.04
N GLU A 99 12.98 -7.94 -4.75
CA GLU A 99 12.97 -6.48 -4.81
C GLU A 99 11.65 -5.93 -5.35
N THR A 100 11.12 -6.54 -6.41
CA THR A 100 9.82 -6.14 -6.99
C THR A 100 8.68 -6.35 -6.00
N ARG A 101 8.64 -7.47 -5.28
CA ARG A 101 7.60 -7.76 -4.28
C ARG A 101 7.67 -6.81 -3.09
N LYS A 102 8.86 -6.55 -2.58
CA LYS A 102 9.08 -5.56 -1.51
C LYS A 102 8.61 -4.17 -1.92
N TRP A 103 8.98 -3.74 -3.13
CA TRP A 103 8.52 -2.46 -3.66
C TRP A 103 6.99 -2.40 -3.78
N MET A 104 6.35 -3.44 -4.33
CA MET A 104 4.90 -3.51 -4.44
C MET A 104 4.21 -3.51 -3.07
N ALA A 105 4.71 -4.28 -2.10
CA ALA A 105 4.17 -4.28 -0.74
C ALA A 105 4.19 -2.88 -0.12
N SER A 106 5.30 -2.15 -0.27
CA SER A 106 5.43 -0.77 0.23
C SER A 106 4.47 0.23 -0.42
N LYS A 107 4.05 -0.02 -1.67
CA LYS A 107 3.07 0.82 -2.37
C LYS A 107 1.62 0.48 -2.02
N LEU A 108 1.35 -0.80 -1.74
CA LEU A 108 0.01 -1.27 -1.39
C LEU A 108 -0.36 -1.00 0.07
N ASP A 109 0.62 -1.08 0.95
CA ASP A 109 0.49 -0.76 2.37
C ASP A 109 1.70 0.06 2.86
N PRO A 110 1.70 1.37 2.62
CA PRO A 110 2.80 2.25 3.02
C PRO A 110 3.03 2.32 4.54
N GLU A 111 1.98 2.11 5.34
CA GLU A 111 2.06 2.13 6.80
C GLU A 111 2.80 0.91 7.35
N GLY A 112 2.50 -0.29 6.79
CA GLY A 112 3.09 -1.54 7.22
C GLY A 112 4.46 -1.84 6.61
N TYR A 113 4.66 -1.52 5.33
CA TYR A 113 5.82 -1.91 4.53
C TYR A 113 6.55 -0.74 3.88
N GLY A 114 6.10 0.49 4.07
CA GLY A 114 6.79 1.68 3.56
C GLY A 114 8.06 2.00 4.37
N GLU A 115 8.98 2.72 3.74
CA GLU A 115 10.10 3.31 4.48
C GLU A 115 9.55 4.30 5.51
N GLN A 116 9.87 4.08 6.79
CA GLN A 116 9.58 5.05 7.82
C GLN A 116 10.40 6.30 7.51
N LYS A 117 9.73 7.35 7.10
CA LYS A 117 10.35 8.68 7.07
C LYS A 117 10.76 8.97 8.51
N GLN A 118 12.05 8.90 8.81
CA GLN A 118 12.55 9.46 10.04
C GLN A 118 12.03 10.90 10.07
N ALA A 119 11.23 11.21 11.08
CA ALA A 119 10.85 12.58 11.33
C ALA A 119 12.18 13.35 11.47
N GLN A 120 12.54 14.14 10.47
CA GLN A 120 13.63 15.07 10.59
C GLN A 120 13.17 16.07 11.64
N VAL A 121 13.60 15.85 12.87
CA VAL A 121 13.52 16.86 13.91
C VAL A 121 14.52 17.92 13.49
N ASN A 122 14.08 18.90 12.71
CA ASN A 122 14.82 20.11 12.44
C ASN A 122 14.87 20.93 13.76
N ILE A 123 15.75 20.52 14.64
CA ILE A 123 16.07 21.32 15.81
C ILE A 123 16.95 22.46 15.31
N SER A 124 16.33 23.62 15.09
CA SER A 124 17.08 24.82 14.82
C SER A 124 17.96 25.11 16.03
N ILE A 125 19.27 25.17 15.83
CA ILE A 125 20.24 25.56 16.88
C ILE A 125 19.83 26.91 17.48
N GLY A 126 19.22 27.81 16.71
CA GLY A 126 18.68 29.08 17.17
C GLY A 126 17.53 28.89 18.18
N ASP A 127 16.63 27.94 17.97
CA ASP A 127 15.53 27.67 18.90
C ASP A 127 16.00 27.08 20.22
N LEU A 128 17.03 26.20 20.18
CA LEU A 128 17.66 25.67 21.37
C LEU A 128 18.37 26.77 22.16
N HIS A 129 19.06 27.69 21.47
CA HIS A 129 19.74 28.82 22.10
C HIS A 129 18.74 29.77 22.76
N LEU A 130 17.65 30.10 22.10
CA LEU A 130 16.54 30.90 22.65
C LEU A 130 15.88 30.25 23.87
N GLN A 131 15.67 28.94 23.85
CA GLN A 131 15.11 28.21 24.99
C GLN A 131 16.09 28.21 26.19
N ALA A 132 17.42 28.02 25.95
CA ALA A 132 18.42 28.09 26.97
C ALA A 132 18.49 29.49 27.62
N LEU A 133 18.43 30.57 26.82
CA LEU A 133 18.38 31.93 27.32
C LEU A 133 17.14 32.25 28.15
N LYS A 134 15.97 31.72 27.77
CA LYS A 134 14.73 31.86 28.55
C LYS A 134 14.81 31.15 29.89
N GLN A 135 15.47 30.02 29.96
CA GLN A 135 15.65 29.27 31.21
C GLN A 135 16.63 29.97 32.16
N THR A 136 17.72 30.51 31.66
CA THR A 136 18.71 31.29 32.49
C THR A 136 18.10 32.58 33.01
N ASN A 137 17.27 33.29 32.28
CA ASN A 137 16.61 34.51 32.76
C ASN A 137 15.51 34.26 33.82
N LYS A 138 14.97 33.04 33.95
CA LYS A 138 14.07 32.71 35.04
C LYS A 138 14.76 32.44 36.39
N GLY A 139 16.09 32.28 36.38
CA GLY A 139 16.88 31.99 37.59
C GLY A 139 17.50 33.20 38.27
N ILE A 140 17.38 34.41 37.71
CA ILE A 140 17.95 35.63 38.30
C ILE A 140 16.82 36.41 38.98
N VAL A 141 16.51 36.05 40.20
CA VAL A 141 15.77 36.94 41.10
C VAL A 141 16.82 37.85 41.74
N ILE A 142 16.91 39.12 41.26
CA ILE A 142 17.67 40.14 41.92
C ILE A 142 16.87 40.57 43.12
N THR A 143 17.17 40.09 44.31
CA THR A 143 16.71 40.67 45.56
C THR A 143 17.55 41.94 45.79
N ASN A 144 16.99 43.10 45.48
CA ASN A 144 17.51 44.38 45.98
C ASN A 144 17.01 44.53 47.42
N GLU A 145 17.92 44.42 48.36
CA GLU A 145 17.74 45.02 49.66
C GLU A 145 17.90 46.55 49.58
#